data_e0a82ae7f9c00e5e160a27b942a32481
#
_entry.id   e0a82ae7f9c00e5e160a27b942a32481
#
_cell.length_a   1.000
_cell.length_b   1.000
_cell.length_c   1.000
_cell.angle_alpha   90.00
_cell.angle_beta   90.00
_cell.angle_gamma   90.00
#
_symmetry.space_group_name_H-M   'P 1'
#
loop_
_entity.id
_entity.type
_entity.pdbx_description
1 polymer ?
#
loop_
_entity_poly.entity_id
_entity_poly.type
_entity_poly.pdbx_seq_one_letter_code
_entity_poly.pdbx_strand_id
1 'polypeptide(L)'
;MGEDVGLGPLLEILNTSAAFHISRVEHQCDIQSAAQPVNRPAFVRVIHKGGINIDIFLHFQSGDRLCHGTSALLWENTPFGLAPYTVYGLEVLGPNNADVYLSETYGDWQTPATDYNYHRDMPSLTGARNFLGAEYLLRREVYYGRTR
;
A
#
# COMPACT_ATOMS: atom_id res chain seq x y z
N MET A 1 -11.96 -10.84 -16.47
CA MET A 1 -12.54 -9.63 -15.85
C MET A 1 -12.61 -9.90 -14.36
N GLY A 2 -11.64 -9.41 -13.59
CA GLY A 2 -11.74 -9.43 -12.15
C GLY A 2 -12.84 -8.46 -11.75
N GLU A 3 -13.88 -8.94 -11.12
CA GLU A 3 -14.85 -8.09 -10.45
C GLU A 3 -14.06 -7.21 -9.48
N ASP A 4 -14.17 -5.91 -9.67
CA ASP A 4 -13.76 -4.91 -8.71
C ASP A 4 -14.59 -5.20 -7.45
N VAL A 5 -14.06 -5.99 -6.53
CA VAL A 5 -14.69 -6.25 -5.24
C VAL A 5 -14.65 -4.90 -4.53
N GLY A 6 -15.69 -4.14 -4.81
CA GLY A 6 -15.73 -2.74 -4.58
C GLY A 6 -15.41 -2.39 -3.13
N LEU A 7 -14.56 -1.41 -2.97
CA LEU A 7 -14.32 -0.73 -1.70
C LEU A 7 -15.64 -0.24 -1.04
N GLY A 8 -16.73 -0.18 -1.82
CA GLY A 8 -18.05 0.25 -1.39
C GLY A 8 -18.52 -0.36 -0.06
N PRO A 9 -18.54 -1.69 0.09
CA PRO A 9 -18.94 -2.32 1.34
C PRO A 9 -18.06 -1.94 2.53
N LEU A 10 -16.75 -1.84 2.33
CA LEU A 10 -15.82 -1.41 3.38
C LEU A 10 -16.08 0.05 3.78
N LEU A 11 -16.22 0.95 2.81
CA LEU A 11 -16.52 2.36 3.07
C LEU A 11 -17.87 2.53 3.77
N GLU A 12 -18.86 1.73 3.42
CA GLU A 12 -20.18 1.73 4.08
C GLU A 12 -20.06 1.31 5.54
N ILE A 13 -19.34 0.21 5.82
CA ILE A 13 -19.08 -0.25 7.19
C ILE A 13 -18.34 0.83 7.99
N LEU A 14 -17.33 1.44 7.42
CA LEU A 14 -16.53 2.47 8.09
C LEU A 14 -17.34 3.75 8.34
N ASN A 15 -18.17 4.16 7.39
CA ASN A 15 -19.03 5.35 7.52
C ASN A 15 -20.16 5.16 8.53
N THR A 16 -20.65 3.94 8.70
CA THR A 16 -21.71 3.62 9.68
C THR A 16 -21.16 3.30 11.06
N SER A 17 -19.86 3.12 11.20
CA SER A 17 -19.21 2.77 12.46
C SER A 17 -19.17 3.95 13.43
N ALA A 18 -19.67 3.75 14.65
CA ALA A 18 -19.50 4.73 15.73
C ALA A 18 -18.06 4.82 16.27
N ALA A 19 -17.17 3.90 15.87
CA ALA A 19 -15.80 3.81 16.36
C ALA A 19 -14.77 4.45 15.42
N PHE A 20 -15.08 4.55 14.13
CA PHE A 20 -14.16 5.04 13.09
C PHE A 20 -14.78 6.18 12.29
N HIS A 21 -13.94 7.05 11.74
CA HIS A 21 -14.32 7.95 10.67
C HIS A 21 -13.26 7.95 9.56
N ILE A 22 -13.70 8.10 8.33
CA ILE A 22 -12.80 8.21 7.17
C ILE A 22 -12.26 9.63 7.14
N SER A 23 -10.94 9.77 7.25
CA SER A 23 -10.27 11.07 7.19
C SER A 23 -9.72 11.41 5.81
N ARG A 24 -9.40 10.38 5.01
CA ARG A 24 -8.81 10.56 3.68
C ARG A 24 -9.08 9.35 2.78
N VAL A 25 -9.41 9.61 1.53
CA VAL A 25 -9.42 8.63 0.45
C VAL A 25 -8.52 9.17 -0.66
N GLU A 26 -7.53 8.40 -1.06
CA GLU A 26 -6.72 8.70 -2.25
C GLU A 26 -7.10 7.76 -3.39
N HIS A 27 -7.11 8.31 -4.59
CA HIS A 27 -7.36 7.57 -5.81
C HIS A 27 -6.07 7.47 -6.61
N GLN A 28 -5.86 6.31 -7.21
CA GLN A 28 -4.79 6.08 -8.14
C GLN A 28 -5.24 6.48 -9.54
N CYS A 29 -4.51 7.41 -10.14
CA CYS A 29 -4.66 7.74 -11.55
C CYS A 29 -3.62 6.96 -12.35
N ASP A 30 -4.03 6.07 -13.22
CA ASP A 30 -3.11 5.39 -14.13
C ASP A 30 -2.79 6.31 -15.30
N ILE A 31 -1.57 6.87 -15.29
CA ILE A 31 -1.11 7.79 -16.36
C ILE A 31 -0.59 7.01 -17.58
N GLN A 32 -0.29 5.73 -17.45
CA GLN A 32 0.30 4.94 -18.52
C GLN A 32 -0.72 4.45 -19.56
N SER A 33 -1.99 4.47 -19.23
CA SER A 33 -3.05 4.16 -20.19
C SER A 33 -3.69 5.45 -20.69
N ALA A 34 -3.18 5.97 -21.81
CA ALA A 34 -3.79 7.11 -22.51
C ALA A 34 -5.23 6.85 -23.00
N ALA A 35 -5.70 5.61 -22.94
CA ALA A 35 -7.02 5.23 -23.43
C ALA A 35 -8.13 5.33 -22.37
N GLN A 36 -7.85 5.10 -21.10
CA GLN A 36 -8.81 5.31 -20.00
C GLN A 36 -8.07 5.47 -18.67
N PRO A 37 -8.11 6.64 -18.03
CA PRO A 37 -7.59 6.78 -16.69
C PRO A 37 -8.41 5.90 -15.74
N VAL A 38 -7.80 4.86 -15.22
CA VAL A 38 -8.40 4.03 -14.18
C VAL A 38 -8.35 4.81 -12.87
N ASN A 39 -9.46 5.46 -12.54
CA ASN A 39 -9.63 6.11 -11.24
C ASN A 39 -10.14 5.05 -10.25
N ARG A 40 -9.21 4.43 -9.51
CA ARG A 40 -9.57 3.46 -8.46
C ARG A 40 -9.10 3.98 -7.10
N PRO A 41 -9.84 3.69 -6.02
CA PRO A 41 -9.34 3.95 -4.68
C PRO A 41 -8.05 3.14 -4.45
N ALA A 42 -7.04 3.79 -3.92
CA ALA A 42 -5.73 3.20 -3.67
C ALA A 42 -5.43 3.11 -2.17
N PHE A 43 -5.96 4.04 -1.41
CA PHE A 43 -5.63 4.21 -0.01
C PHE A 43 -6.79 4.87 0.73
N VAL A 44 -7.10 4.33 1.91
CA VAL A 44 -8.10 4.90 2.82
C VAL A 44 -7.46 5.07 4.20
N ARG A 45 -7.47 6.26 4.73
CA ARG A 45 -7.11 6.51 6.12
C ARG A 45 -8.36 6.64 6.96
N VAL A 46 -8.44 5.84 7.99
CA VAL A 46 -9.47 5.92 9.01
C VAL A 46 -8.87 6.28 10.36
N ILE A 47 -9.64 7.00 11.16
CA ILE A 47 -9.25 7.36 12.52
C ILE A 47 -10.23 6.70 13.48
N HIS A 48 -9.70 5.92 14.40
CA HIS A 48 -10.47 5.39 15.52
C HIS A 48 -10.73 6.51 16.54
N LYS A 49 -11.87 6.47 17.22
CA LYS A 49 -12.24 7.47 18.27
C LYS A 49 -11.21 7.63 19.39
N GLY A 50 -10.34 6.63 19.59
CA GLY A 50 -9.18 6.70 20.49
C GLY A 50 -7.95 7.41 19.91
N GLY A 51 -8.04 8.03 18.72
CA GLY A 51 -6.96 8.77 18.10
C GLY A 51 -5.95 7.92 17.30
N ILE A 52 -6.21 6.63 17.12
CA ILE A 52 -5.34 5.74 16.33
C ILE A 52 -5.68 5.88 14.86
N ASN A 53 -4.69 6.18 14.03
CA ASN A 53 -4.79 6.17 12.59
C ASN A 53 -4.55 4.76 12.04
N ILE A 54 -5.40 4.33 11.10
CA ILE A 54 -5.27 3.06 10.39
C ILE A 54 -5.26 3.37 8.89
N ASP A 55 -4.22 2.92 8.21
CA ASP A 55 -4.05 3.08 6.78
C ASP A 55 -4.39 1.76 6.09
N ILE A 56 -5.36 1.79 5.18
CA ILE A 56 -5.83 0.65 4.41
C ILE A 56 -5.37 0.84 2.98
N PHE A 57 -4.40 0.04 2.55
CA PHE A 57 -3.90 0.04 1.19
C PHE A 57 -4.63 -1.02 0.35
N LEU A 58 -5.08 -0.62 -0.83
CA LEU A 58 -5.77 -1.50 -1.75
C LEU A 58 -4.78 -2.03 -2.78
N HIS A 59 -4.67 -3.35 -2.82
CA HIS A 59 -3.80 -4.02 -3.76
C HIS A 59 -4.58 -4.41 -5.02
N PHE A 60 -3.91 -4.37 -6.16
CA PHE A 60 -4.46 -4.77 -7.45
C PHE A 60 -3.41 -5.53 -8.26
N GLN A 61 -3.89 -6.46 -9.10
CA GLN A 61 -3.03 -7.21 -10.00
C GLN A 61 -2.63 -6.35 -11.20
N SER A 62 -1.34 -6.31 -11.52
CA SER A 62 -0.81 -5.68 -12.73
C SER A 62 0.25 -6.60 -13.34
N GLY A 63 -0.08 -7.28 -14.43
CA GLY A 63 0.75 -8.33 -14.99
C GLY A 63 0.95 -9.46 -13.98
N ASP A 64 2.18 -9.79 -13.70
CA ASP A 64 2.61 -10.80 -12.73
C ASP A 64 2.91 -10.23 -11.33
N ARG A 65 2.60 -8.96 -11.09
CA ARG A 65 2.85 -8.27 -9.81
C ARG A 65 1.56 -7.88 -9.11
N LEU A 66 1.62 -7.86 -7.79
CA LEU A 66 0.60 -7.27 -6.93
C LEU A 66 1.03 -5.86 -6.56
N CYS A 67 0.23 -4.89 -6.96
CA CYS A 67 0.57 -3.49 -6.84
C CYS A 67 -0.31 -2.77 -5.85
N HIS A 68 0.24 -1.80 -5.15
CA HIS A 68 -0.51 -0.79 -4.44
C HIS A 68 0.18 0.57 -4.61
N GLY A 69 -0.48 1.63 -4.24
CA GLY A 69 0.11 2.94 -4.47
C GLY A 69 -0.66 4.09 -3.87
N THR A 70 -0.16 5.27 -4.14
CA THR A 70 -0.83 6.55 -3.91
C THR A 70 -1.10 7.23 -5.25
N SER A 71 -1.56 8.46 -5.22
CA SER A 71 -1.69 9.28 -6.44
C SER A 71 -0.35 9.54 -7.14
N ALA A 72 0.77 9.40 -6.44
CA ALA A 72 2.10 9.76 -6.93
C ALA A 72 3.07 8.57 -7.07
N LEU A 73 2.98 7.56 -6.23
CA LEU A 73 3.95 6.47 -6.11
C LEU A 73 3.32 5.10 -6.31
N LEU A 74 4.14 4.14 -6.76
CA LEU A 74 3.78 2.74 -6.99
C LEU A 74 4.71 1.82 -6.21
N TRP A 75 4.12 0.87 -5.51
CA TRP A 75 4.79 -0.27 -4.88
C TRP A 75 4.36 -1.56 -5.57
N GLU A 76 5.31 -2.46 -5.78
CA GLU A 76 5.11 -3.73 -6.46
C GLU A 76 5.65 -4.87 -5.60
N ASN A 77 4.77 -5.83 -5.32
CA ASN A 77 5.10 -7.00 -4.53
C ASN A 77 4.90 -8.28 -5.34
N THR A 78 5.56 -9.35 -4.92
CA THR A 78 5.25 -10.70 -5.38
C THR A 78 3.81 -11.04 -4.99
N PRO A 79 2.99 -11.57 -5.89
CA PRO A 79 1.63 -11.98 -5.58
C PRO A 79 1.59 -13.00 -4.44
N PHE A 80 0.59 -12.87 -3.58
CA PHE A 80 0.36 -13.77 -2.45
C PHE A 80 -1.12 -14.15 -2.35
N GLY A 81 -1.36 -15.34 -1.80
CA GLY A 81 -2.66 -15.71 -1.27
C GLY A 81 -2.76 -15.34 0.21
N LEU A 82 -3.88 -15.65 0.85
CA LEU A 82 -4.09 -15.43 2.27
C LEU A 82 -3.94 -16.75 3.05
N ALA A 83 -3.31 -16.65 4.22
CA ALA A 83 -3.20 -17.73 5.20
C ALA A 83 -3.59 -17.22 6.60
N PRO A 84 -4.11 -18.09 7.49
CA PRO A 84 -4.44 -17.70 8.85
C PRO A 84 -3.18 -17.57 9.72
N TYR A 85 -3.17 -16.54 10.55
CA TYR A 85 -2.16 -16.30 11.58
C TYR A 85 -2.85 -15.98 12.91
N THR A 86 -2.16 -16.28 14.02
CA THR A 86 -2.64 -15.89 15.35
C THR A 86 -1.80 -14.73 15.88
N VAL A 87 -2.44 -13.59 16.13
CA VAL A 87 -1.82 -12.39 16.67
C VAL A 87 -2.52 -12.01 17.97
N TYR A 88 -1.84 -12.06 19.09
CA TYR A 88 -2.41 -11.82 20.43
C TYR A 88 -3.69 -12.63 20.72
N GLY A 89 -3.73 -13.88 20.25
CA GLY A 89 -4.89 -14.75 20.45
C GLY A 89 -6.05 -14.53 19.47
N LEU A 90 -5.92 -13.60 18.53
CA LEU A 90 -6.88 -13.34 17.45
C LEU A 90 -6.42 -14.04 16.17
N GLU A 91 -7.34 -14.71 15.50
CA GLU A 91 -7.10 -15.23 14.16
C GLU A 91 -7.24 -14.12 13.14
N VAL A 92 -6.21 -13.93 12.32
CA VAL A 92 -6.13 -12.92 11.27
C VAL A 92 -5.65 -13.54 9.97
N LEU A 93 -6.01 -12.97 8.84
CA LEU A 93 -5.51 -13.38 7.54
C LEU A 93 -4.31 -12.49 7.15
N GLY A 94 -3.25 -13.12 6.66
CA GLY A 94 -2.06 -12.45 6.16
C GLY A 94 -1.52 -13.12 4.90
N PRO A 95 -0.47 -12.55 4.28
CA PRO A 95 0.18 -13.15 3.11
C PRO A 95 0.69 -14.57 3.40
N ASN A 96 0.37 -15.54 2.53
CA ASN A 96 0.87 -16.92 2.68
C ASN A 96 2.38 -17.04 2.44
N ASN A 97 3.00 -16.02 1.84
CA ASN A 97 4.45 -15.89 1.65
C ASN A 97 5.01 -14.71 2.48
N ALA A 98 4.65 -14.65 3.76
CA ALA A 98 4.93 -13.52 4.64
C ALA A 98 6.41 -13.07 4.63
N ASP A 99 7.37 -14.01 4.62
CA ASP A 99 8.80 -13.69 4.57
C ASP A 99 9.17 -12.91 3.30
N VAL A 100 8.62 -13.29 2.15
CA VAL A 100 8.84 -12.58 0.88
C VAL A 100 8.23 -11.18 0.96
N TYR A 101 6.97 -11.08 1.40
CA TYR A 101 6.28 -9.80 1.53
C TYR A 101 7.00 -8.85 2.50
N LEU A 102 7.45 -9.36 3.65
CA LEU A 102 8.18 -8.57 4.64
C LEU A 102 9.55 -8.12 4.13
N SER A 103 10.26 -8.99 3.40
CA SER A 103 11.54 -8.64 2.79
C SER A 103 11.40 -7.58 1.69
N GLU A 104 10.36 -7.68 0.86
CA GLU A 104 10.04 -6.67 -0.16
C GLU A 104 9.59 -5.33 0.46
N THR A 105 9.01 -5.37 1.65
CA THR A 105 8.53 -4.17 2.34
C THR A 105 9.60 -3.52 3.20
N TYR A 106 10.35 -4.31 3.96
CA TYR A 106 11.26 -3.80 5.00
C TYR A 106 12.74 -4.14 4.77
N GLY A 107 13.08 -4.90 3.71
CA GLY A 107 14.44 -5.40 3.50
C GLY A 107 14.80 -6.47 4.53
N ASP A 108 15.84 -6.25 5.33
CA ASP A 108 16.20 -7.12 6.45
C ASP A 108 15.26 -6.89 7.65
N TRP A 109 14.03 -7.38 7.52
CA TRP A 109 12.97 -7.17 8.50
C TRP A 109 13.20 -7.91 9.83
N GLN A 110 14.10 -8.89 9.88
CA GLN A 110 14.45 -9.64 11.08
C GLN A 110 15.38 -8.85 12.00
N THR A 111 16.08 -7.87 11.46
CA THR A 111 16.95 -6.97 12.22
C THR A 111 16.20 -5.68 12.56
N PRO A 112 15.93 -5.37 13.85
CA PRO A 112 15.28 -4.14 14.23
C PRO A 112 16.04 -2.91 13.74
N ALA A 113 15.35 -2.01 13.05
CA ALA A 113 15.87 -0.72 12.60
C ALA A 113 15.16 0.42 13.31
N THR A 114 15.91 1.37 13.86
CA THR A 114 15.36 2.54 14.59
C THR A 114 15.15 3.74 13.69
N ASP A 115 15.76 3.75 12.50
CA ASP A 115 15.77 4.85 11.52
C ASP A 115 15.13 4.48 10.18
N TYR A 116 14.30 3.44 10.15
CA TYR A 116 13.60 3.02 8.94
C TYR A 116 12.70 4.13 8.39
N ASN A 117 12.84 4.40 7.11
CA ASN A 117 12.03 5.36 6.38
C ASN A 117 11.46 4.67 5.13
N TYR A 118 10.15 4.47 5.07
CA TYR A 118 9.49 3.77 3.97
C TYR A 118 9.73 4.41 2.60
N HIS A 119 9.97 5.70 2.54
CA HIS A 119 10.32 6.39 1.31
C HIS A 119 11.75 6.12 0.84
N ARG A 120 12.65 5.82 1.76
CA ARG A 120 14.07 5.55 1.47
C ARG A 120 14.34 4.06 1.36
N ASP A 121 13.78 3.28 2.29
CA ASP A 121 14.29 1.94 2.59
C ASP A 121 13.36 0.82 2.09
N MET A 122 12.13 1.13 1.62
CA MET A 122 11.19 0.13 1.13
C MET A 122 11.59 -0.37 -0.27
N PRO A 123 12.03 -1.63 -0.42
CA PRO A 123 12.48 -2.17 -1.70
C PRO A 123 11.40 -2.25 -2.76
N SER A 124 10.15 -2.47 -2.34
CA SER A 124 8.99 -2.57 -3.25
C SER A 124 8.56 -1.24 -3.86
N LEU A 125 9.12 -0.10 -3.46
CA LEU A 125 8.87 1.20 -4.08
C LEU A 125 9.60 1.27 -5.43
N THR A 126 8.90 0.98 -6.52
CA THR A 126 9.49 0.75 -7.84
C THR A 126 9.13 1.80 -8.88
N GLY A 127 8.08 2.59 -8.65
CA GLY A 127 7.59 3.48 -9.70
C GLY A 127 7.03 4.81 -9.22
N ALA A 128 6.93 5.73 -10.20
CA ALA A 128 6.22 6.98 -10.09
C ALA A 128 5.00 6.97 -10.99
N ARG A 129 3.90 7.53 -10.50
CA ARG A 129 2.61 7.59 -11.22
C ARG A 129 2.36 8.93 -11.88
N ASN A 130 3.09 9.96 -11.49
CA ASN A 130 2.97 11.29 -12.05
C ASN A 130 4.29 12.06 -11.91
N PHE A 131 4.31 13.31 -12.40
CA PHE A 131 5.50 14.16 -12.33
C PHE A 131 6.01 14.36 -10.90
N LEU A 132 5.12 14.52 -9.93
CA LEU A 132 5.52 14.70 -8.52
C LEU A 132 6.18 13.44 -7.95
N GLY A 133 5.66 12.26 -8.29
CA GLY A 133 6.26 10.99 -7.91
C GLY A 133 7.62 10.79 -8.59
N ALA A 134 7.75 11.13 -9.88
CA ALA A 134 9.01 11.06 -10.61
C ALA A 134 10.07 12.00 -9.99
N GLU A 135 9.69 13.25 -9.69
CA GLU A 135 10.55 14.20 -9.00
C GLU A 135 10.97 13.68 -7.61
N TYR A 136 10.03 13.09 -6.88
CA TYR A 136 10.29 12.50 -5.58
C TYR A 136 11.34 11.36 -5.68
N LEU A 137 11.20 10.43 -6.62
CA LEU A 137 12.14 9.34 -6.82
C LEU A 137 13.54 9.84 -7.22
N LEU A 138 13.62 10.86 -8.07
CA LEU A 138 14.87 11.51 -8.43
C LEU A 138 15.55 12.14 -7.21
N ARG A 139 14.78 12.86 -6.39
CA ARG A 139 15.29 13.46 -5.14
C ARG A 139 15.73 12.40 -4.15
N ARG A 140 15.02 11.29 -4.05
CA ARG A 140 15.40 10.16 -3.21
C ARG A 140 16.82 9.66 -3.53
N GLU A 141 17.12 9.46 -4.82
CA GLU A 141 18.46 9.03 -5.25
C GLU A 141 19.56 10.06 -4.90
N VAL A 142 19.24 11.34 -4.97
CA VAL A 142 20.18 12.42 -4.65
C VAL A 142 20.42 12.54 -3.15
N TYR A 143 19.34 12.51 -2.34
CA TYR A 143 19.43 12.79 -0.90
C TYR A 143 19.81 11.59 -0.05
N TYR A 144 19.46 10.38 -0.47
CA TYR A 144 19.66 9.16 0.33
C TYR A 144 20.69 8.21 -0.28
N GLY A 145 21.23 8.53 -1.46
CA GLY A 145 22.07 7.64 -2.23
C GLY A 145 21.30 6.51 -2.90
N ARG A 146 21.97 5.82 -3.84
CA ARG A 146 21.37 4.63 -4.44
C ARG A 146 21.14 3.61 -3.33
N THR A 147 19.92 3.14 -3.20
CA THR A 147 19.58 2.02 -2.32
C THR A 147 20.55 0.86 -2.60
N ARG A 148 21.16 0.36 -1.58
CA ARG A 148 22.16 -0.73 -1.58
C ARG A 148 21.57 -2.03 -2.09
#